data_ef0ce44094332e70f298765e91308ed0
#
_entry.id   ef0ce44094332e70f298765e91308ed0
#
_cell.length_a   1.000
_cell.length_b   1.000
_cell.length_c   1.000
_cell.angle_alpha   90.00
_cell.angle_beta   90.00
_cell.angle_gamma   90.00
#
_symmetry.space_group_name_H-M   'P 1'
#
loop_
_entity.id
_entity.type
_entity.pdbx_description
1 polymer ?
#
loop_
_entity_poly.entity_id
_entity_poly.type
_entity_poly.pdbx_seq_one_letter_code
_entity_poly.pdbx_strand_id
1 'polypeptide(L)'
;TEVTKEASDMVITDDDFATIVAAVEQGRGTYDNIRKTLQYLLAGNVGELFLMTSAVVFGLPLPLMPVQLLWINLATDGLPALCLATDPIERDVMLRRPRVRAESITDRSFVLGMLVTGLLTAGVA
;
A
#
# COMPACT_ATOMS: atom_id res chain seq x y z
N THR A 1 21.99 13.85 -25.65
CA THR A 1 22.01 15.31 -25.46
C THR A 1 21.26 15.67 -24.16
N GLU A 2 21.55 16.84 -23.58
CA GLU A 2 20.89 17.35 -22.37
C GLU A 2 19.37 17.43 -22.55
N VAL A 3 18.92 17.88 -23.71
CA VAL A 3 17.49 17.94 -24.08
C VAL A 3 16.84 16.54 -24.08
N THR A 4 17.58 15.52 -24.52
CA THR A 4 17.06 14.15 -24.52
C THR A 4 16.93 13.60 -23.09
N LYS A 5 17.85 13.97 -22.21
CA LYS A 5 17.79 13.59 -20.79
C LYS A 5 16.60 14.23 -20.07
N GLU A 6 16.35 15.52 -20.34
CA GLU A 6 15.20 16.24 -19.76
C GLU A 6 13.84 15.69 -20.23
N ALA A 7 13.78 15.13 -21.45
CA ALA A 7 12.57 14.55 -22.02
C ALA A 7 12.35 13.08 -21.66
N SER A 8 13.32 12.44 -21.01
CA SER A 8 13.26 11.00 -20.68
C SER A 8 12.85 10.76 -19.24
N ASP A 9 12.00 9.76 -19.00
CA ASP A 9 11.61 9.31 -17.65
C ASP A 9 12.73 8.54 -16.94
N MET A 10 13.71 8.03 -17.69
CA MET A 10 14.84 7.27 -17.16
C MET A 10 16.10 7.54 -17.98
N VAL A 11 17.24 7.72 -17.31
CA VAL A 11 18.54 7.92 -17.93
C VAL A 11 19.48 6.81 -17.47
N ILE A 12 20.07 6.09 -18.44
CA ILE A 12 21.09 5.07 -18.16
C ILE A 12 22.45 5.75 -18.18
N THR A 13 23.26 5.53 -17.14
CA THR A 13 24.58 6.14 -16.99
C THR A 13 25.73 5.21 -17.40
N ASP A 14 25.46 3.92 -17.48
CA ASP A 14 26.44 2.85 -17.77
C ASP A 14 26.30 2.26 -19.17
N ASP A 15 25.36 2.73 -19.98
CA ASP A 15 25.03 2.26 -21.33
C ASP A 15 24.77 0.72 -21.40
N ASP A 16 24.42 0.09 -20.27
CA ASP A 16 24.12 -1.34 -20.19
C ASP A 16 22.62 -1.61 -20.18
N PHE A 17 22.14 -2.40 -21.14
CA PHE A 17 20.75 -2.82 -21.21
C PHE A 17 20.31 -3.70 -20.04
N ALA A 18 21.23 -4.42 -19.39
CA ALA A 18 20.92 -5.19 -18.19
C ALA A 18 20.43 -4.30 -17.04
N THR A 19 20.90 -3.07 -16.97
CA THR A 19 20.46 -2.06 -16.01
C THR A 19 18.99 -1.68 -16.20
N ILE A 20 18.48 -1.67 -17.45
CA ILE A 20 17.04 -1.43 -17.72
C ILE A 20 16.22 -2.57 -17.12
N VAL A 21 16.63 -3.81 -17.30
CA VAL A 21 15.89 -4.97 -16.78
C VAL A 21 15.88 -4.94 -15.24
N ALA A 22 17.02 -4.65 -14.62
CA ALA A 22 17.11 -4.50 -13.17
C ALA A 22 16.24 -3.34 -12.65
N ALA A 23 16.20 -2.21 -13.35
CA ALA A 23 15.35 -1.07 -13.00
C ALA A 23 13.85 -1.40 -13.11
N VAL A 24 13.44 -2.17 -14.14
CA VAL A 24 12.05 -2.64 -14.29
C VAL A 24 11.69 -3.60 -13.16
N GLU A 25 12.56 -4.53 -12.81
CA GLU A 25 12.36 -5.47 -11.70
C GLU A 25 12.19 -4.72 -10.39
N GLN A 26 13.10 -3.78 -10.10
CA GLN A 26 13.05 -2.95 -8.91
C GLN A 26 11.76 -2.10 -8.86
N GLY A 27 11.39 -1.48 -9.98
CA GLY A 27 10.17 -0.67 -10.08
C GLY A 27 8.89 -1.47 -9.84
N ARG A 28 8.81 -2.69 -10.36
CA ARG A 28 7.68 -3.60 -10.14
C ARG A 28 7.58 -4.03 -8.66
N GLY A 29 8.73 -4.38 -8.05
CA GLY A 29 8.77 -4.74 -6.64
C GLY A 29 8.37 -3.59 -5.74
N THR A 30 8.90 -2.39 -5.98
CA THR A 30 8.53 -1.18 -5.25
C THR A 30 7.03 -0.89 -5.35
N TYR A 31 6.44 -1.03 -6.54
CA TYR A 31 5.00 -0.83 -6.73
C TYR A 31 4.17 -1.84 -5.93
N ASP A 32 4.56 -3.12 -5.91
CA ASP A 32 3.87 -4.15 -5.14
C ASP A 32 3.95 -3.86 -3.64
N ASN A 33 5.11 -3.42 -3.14
CA ASN A 33 5.28 -3.02 -1.74
C ASN A 33 4.42 -1.81 -1.38
N ILE A 34 4.37 -0.79 -2.24
CA ILE A 34 3.47 0.37 -2.06
C ILE A 34 2.01 -0.10 -1.98
N ARG A 35 1.58 -0.99 -2.87
CA ARG A 35 0.21 -1.50 -2.88
C ARG A 35 -0.12 -2.28 -1.61
N LYS A 36 0.78 -3.17 -1.15
CA LYS A 36 0.63 -3.92 0.11
C LYS A 36 0.52 -2.98 1.31
N THR A 37 1.41 -1.99 1.39
CA THR A 37 1.44 -0.99 2.46
C THR A 37 0.16 -0.16 2.49
N LEU A 38 -0.29 0.33 1.33
CA LEU A 38 -1.54 1.09 1.23
C LEU A 38 -2.75 0.23 1.64
N GLN A 39 -2.82 -1.03 1.20
CA GLN A 39 -3.89 -1.93 1.58
C GLN A 39 -3.94 -2.17 3.08
N TYR A 40 -2.79 -2.38 3.71
CA TYR A 40 -2.67 -2.56 5.15
C TYR A 40 -3.16 -1.33 5.92
N LEU A 41 -2.62 -0.14 5.62
CA LEU A 41 -2.98 1.11 6.29
C LEU A 41 -4.45 1.46 6.10
N LEU A 42 -4.96 1.37 4.87
CA LEU A 42 -6.35 1.70 4.59
C LEU A 42 -7.32 0.70 5.23
N ALA A 43 -6.98 -0.60 5.27
CA ALA A 43 -7.81 -1.60 5.93
C ALA A 43 -7.89 -1.37 7.44
N GLY A 44 -6.78 -1.00 8.09
CA GLY A 44 -6.75 -0.60 9.51
C GLY A 44 -7.67 0.58 9.78
N ASN A 45 -7.50 1.68 9.04
CA ASN A 45 -8.33 2.88 9.19
C ASN A 45 -9.82 2.62 8.94
N VAL A 46 -10.17 1.77 7.97
CA VAL A 46 -11.55 1.35 7.72
C VAL A 46 -12.10 0.55 8.90
N GLY A 47 -11.29 -0.35 9.48
CA GLY A 47 -11.67 -1.10 10.68
C GLY A 47 -11.97 -0.18 11.87
N GLU A 48 -11.09 0.78 12.14
CA GLU A 48 -11.29 1.79 13.20
C GLU A 48 -12.57 2.62 12.97
N LEU A 49 -12.80 3.04 11.72
CA LEU A 49 -13.99 3.80 11.36
C LEU A 49 -15.28 2.98 11.58
N PHE A 50 -15.29 1.71 11.20
CA PHE A 50 -16.42 0.82 11.44
C PHE A 50 -16.65 0.59 12.94
N LEU A 51 -15.58 0.36 13.71
CA LEU A 51 -15.65 0.18 15.15
C LEU A 51 -16.27 1.40 15.84
N MET A 52 -15.76 2.60 15.54
CA MET A 52 -16.25 3.84 16.13
C MET A 52 -17.69 4.15 15.71
N THR A 53 -18.01 3.93 14.42
CA THR A 53 -19.38 4.17 13.90
C THR A 53 -20.37 3.21 14.53
N SER A 54 -20.02 1.92 14.67
CA SER A 54 -20.88 0.93 15.31
C SER A 54 -21.16 1.28 16.77
N ALA A 55 -20.14 1.69 17.52
CA ALA A 55 -20.30 2.12 18.90
C ALA A 55 -21.33 3.26 19.03
N VAL A 56 -21.24 4.27 18.16
CA VAL A 56 -22.18 5.40 18.14
C VAL A 56 -23.60 4.93 17.79
N VAL A 57 -23.75 4.09 16.76
CA VAL A 57 -25.06 3.59 16.29
C VAL A 57 -25.77 2.75 17.37
N PHE A 58 -25.02 1.93 18.08
CA PHE A 58 -25.55 1.07 19.15
C PHE A 58 -25.66 1.78 20.50
N GLY A 59 -25.27 3.06 20.60
CA GLY A 59 -25.30 3.82 21.85
C GLY A 59 -24.32 3.33 22.90
N LEU A 60 -23.24 2.66 22.47
CA LEU A 60 -22.16 2.19 23.34
C LEU A 60 -21.19 3.34 23.67
N PRO A 61 -20.47 3.27 24.79
CA PRO A 61 -19.39 4.22 25.04
C PRO A 61 -18.32 4.12 23.95
N LEU A 62 -17.70 5.25 23.61
CA LEU A 62 -16.64 5.27 22.59
C LEU A 62 -15.50 4.34 23.03
N PRO A 63 -15.13 3.34 22.21
CA PRO A 63 -14.12 2.34 22.59
C PRO A 63 -12.70 2.91 22.63
N LEU A 64 -12.44 3.95 21.85
CA LEU A 64 -11.12 4.57 21.72
C LEU A 64 -11.22 6.10 21.85
N MET A 65 -10.29 6.68 22.59
CA MET A 65 -10.13 8.13 22.64
C MET A 65 -9.32 8.64 21.43
N PRO A 66 -9.49 9.90 21.00
CA PRO A 66 -8.75 10.45 19.86
C PRO A 66 -7.23 10.30 19.96
N VAL A 67 -6.67 10.43 21.17
CA VAL A 67 -5.22 10.24 21.41
C VAL A 67 -4.80 8.79 21.22
N GLN A 68 -5.66 7.84 21.58
CA GLN A 68 -5.40 6.40 21.38
C GLN A 68 -5.42 6.05 19.88
N LEU A 69 -6.40 6.57 19.12
CA LEU A 69 -6.43 6.43 17.66
C LEU A 69 -5.17 6.97 17.01
N LEU A 70 -4.74 8.16 17.42
CA LEU A 70 -3.50 8.75 16.91
C LEU A 70 -2.29 7.87 17.21
N TRP A 71 -2.22 7.32 18.42
CA TRP A 71 -1.14 6.43 18.83
C TRP A 71 -1.14 5.11 18.02
N ILE A 72 -2.31 4.50 17.81
CA ILE A 72 -2.44 3.29 17.00
C ILE A 72 -1.96 3.57 15.58
N ASN A 73 -2.48 4.60 14.93
CA ASN A 73 -2.11 4.94 13.56
C ASN A 73 -0.62 5.28 13.39
N LEU A 74 -0.01 5.96 14.38
CA LEU A 74 1.38 6.37 14.29
C LEU A 74 2.35 5.24 14.67
N ALA A 75 2.14 4.60 15.82
CA ALA A 75 3.09 3.66 16.38
C ALA A 75 2.78 2.22 15.98
N THR A 76 1.52 1.79 16.08
CA THR A 76 1.12 0.40 15.84
C THR A 76 1.01 0.09 14.35
N ASP A 77 0.49 1.00 13.55
CA ASP A 77 0.35 0.79 12.10
C ASP A 77 1.56 1.27 11.31
N GLY A 78 2.24 2.32 11.77
CA GLY A 78 3.38 2.90 11.08
C GLY A 78 4.58 1.96 10.97
N LEU A 79 4.93 1.24 12.04
CA LEU A 79 6.08 0.32 12.04
C LEU A 79 5.89 -0.87 11.09
N PRO A 80 4.77 -1.62 11.11
CA PRO A 80 4.54 -2.67 10.12
C PRO A 80 4.45 -2.14 8.70
N ALA A 81 3.89 -0.95 8.48
CA ALA A 81 3.83 -0.31 7.17
C ALA A 81 5.23 -0.05 6.60
N LEU A 82 6.18 0.40 7.43
CA LEU A 82 7.59 0.55 7.03
C LEU A 82 8.23 -0.79 6.66
N CYS A 83 7.96 -1.85 7.42
CA CYS A 83 8.44 -3.18 7.11
C CYS A 83 7.90 -3.68 5.76
N LEU A 84 6.61 -3.48 5.48
CA LEU A 84 5.99 -3.84 4.20
C LEU A 84 6.55 -3.01 3.03
N ALA A 85 6.86 -1.74 3.25
CA ALA A 85 7.45 -0.88 2.22
C ALA A 85 8.87 -1.32 1.82
N THR A 86 9.59 -1.95 2.73
CA THR A 86 10.97 -2.44 2.52
C THR A 86 11.05 -3.95 2.32
N ASP A 87 9.91 -4.61 2.10
CA ASP A 87 9.84 -6.06 1.88
C ASP A 87 10.66 -6.49 0.64
N PRO A 88 11.40 -7.61 0.69
CA PRO A 88 12.14 -8.10 -0.45
C PRO A 88 11.26 -8.35 -1.67
N ILE A 89 11.79 -8.03 -2.85
CA ILE A 89 11.08 -8.19 -4.11
C ILE A 89 10.79 -9.67 -4.36
N GLU A 90 9.54 -9.98 -4.72
CA GLU A 90 9.12 -11.35 -5.05
C GLU A 90 9.84 -11.83 -6.33
N ARG A 91 10.34 -13.07 -6.30
CA ARG A 91 11.11 -13.66 -7.42
C ARG A 91 10.33 -13.80 -8.72
N ASP A 92 9.01 -13.81 -8.65
CA ASP A 92 8.11 -13.97 -9.80
C ASP A 92 7.68 -12.64 -10.42
N VAL A 93 8.15 -11.50 -9.89
CA VAL A 93 7.74 -10.15 -10.34
C VAL A 93 7.96 -9.94 -11.85
N MET A 94 9.03 -10.54 -12.42
CA MET A 94 9.35 -10.44 -13.84
C MET A 94 8.53 -11.42 -14.71
N LEU A 95 7.95 -12.47 -14.13
CA LEU A 95 7.10 -13.44 -14.84
C LEU A 95 5.67 -12.94 -15.05
N ARG A 96 5.27 -11.93 -14.30
CA ARG A 96 3.94 -11.32 -14.41
C ARG A 96 3.82 -10.48 -15.66
N ARG A 97 2.61 -10.46 -16.25
CA ARG A 97 2.32 -9.60 -17.41
C ARG A 97 2.52 -8.13 -17.09
N PRO A 98 3.03 -7.32 -18.04
CA PRO A 98 3.10 -5.88 -17.87
C PRO A 98 1.72 -5.29 -17.53
N ARG A 99 1.69 -4.31 -16.64
CA ARG A 99 0.46 -3.61 -16.29
C ARG A 99 0.00 -2.69 -17.40
N VAL A 100 -1.30 -2.55 -17.54
CA VAL A 100 -1.89 -1.56 -18.44
C VAL A 100 -1.88 -0.19 -17.75
N ARG A 101 -1.54 0.88 -18.47
CA ARG A 101 -1.50 2.25 -17.93
C ARG A 101 -2.80 2.72 -17.26
N ALA A 102 -3.94 2.14 -17.63
CA ALA A 102 -5.25 2.44 -17.06
C ALA A 102 -5.54 1.69 -15.75
N GLU A 103 -4.67 0.78 -15.32
CA GLU A 103 -4.86 -0.01 -14.11
C GLU A 103 -4.57 0.82 -12.86
N SER A 104 -5.63 1.18 -12.13
CA SER A 104 -5.52 1.93 -10.88
C SER A 104 -4.94 1.06 -9.76
N ILE A 105 -4.19 1.66 -8.84
CA ILE A 105 -3.74 1.02 -7.58
C ILE A 105 -4.95 0.53 -6.79
N THR A 106 -6.03 1.29 -6.81
CA THR A 106 -7.30 1.03 -6.12
C THR A 106 -8.29 0.34 -7.05
N ASP A 107 -7.96 -0.85 -7.54
CA ASP A 107 -8.90 -1.65 -8.31
C ASP A 107 -10.00 -2.25 -7.41
N ARG A 108 -11.04 -2.85 -8.04
CA ARG A 108 -12.18 -3.41 -7.32
C ARG A 108 -11.76 -4.49 -6.31
N SER A 109 -10.76 -5.28 -6.61
CA SER A 109 -10.26 -6.33 -5.72
C SER A 109 -9.53 -5.74 -4.50
N PHE A 110 -8.80 -4.65 -4.70
CA PHE A 110 -8.15 -3.89 -3.64
C PHE A 110 -9.19 -3.31 -2.66
N VAL A 111 -10.21 -2.62 -3.18
CA VAL A 111 -11.27 -2.02 -2.36
C VAL A 111 -12.05 -3.10 -1.61
N LEU A 112 -12.40 -4.20 -2.27
CA LEU A 112 -13.11 -5.31 -1.63
C LEU A 112 -12.25 -5.94 -0.51
N GLY A 113 -10.97 -6.19 -0.76
CA GLY A 113 -10.04 -6.71 0.24
C GLY A 113 -9.93 -5.78 1.45
N MET A 114 -9.80 -4.48 1.22
CA MET A 114 -9.75 -3.46 2.26
C MET A 114 -11.02 -3.46 3.13
N LEU A 115 -12.21 -3.48 2.50
CA LEU A 115 -13.49 -3.48 3.20
C LEU A 115 -13.70 -4.76 4.00
N VAL A 116 -13.40 -5.93 3.42
CA VAL A 116 -13.54 -7.23 4.10
C VAL A 116 -12.60 -7.30 5.31
N THR A 117 -11.33 -6.92 5.13
CA THR A 117 -10.35 -6.94 6.22
C THR A 117 -10.75 -5.95 7.33
N GLY A 118 -11.13 -4.71 6.95
CA GLY A 118 -11.58 -3.71 7.92
C GLY A 118 -12.82 -4.14 8.70
N LEU A 119 -13.80 -4.76 8.02
CA LEU A 119 -15.00 -5.28 8.68
C LEU A 119 -14.70 -6.44 9.63
N LEU A 120 -13.82 -7.36 9.23
CA LEU A 120 -13.38 -8.47 10.09
C LEU A 120 -12.64 -7.94 11.32
N THR A 121 -11.76 -6.96 11.16
CA THR A 121 -11.03 -6.34 12.27
C THR A 121 -11.99 -5.68 13.24
N ALA A 122 -12.94 -4.91 12.75
CA ALA A 122 -13.96 -4.28 13.59
C ALA A 122 -14.90 -5.29 14.29
N GLY A 123 -15.14 -6.46 13.66
CA GLY A 123 -15.99 -7.50 14.23
C GLY A 123 -15.32 -8.32 15.33
N VAL A 124 -13.98 -8.32 15.39
CA VAL A 124 -13.19 -9.00 16.42
C VAL A 124 -12.89 -8.09 17.62
N ALA A 125 -12.89 -6.77 17.39
CA ALA A 125 -12.61 -5.76 18.40
C ALA A 125 -13.85 -5.45 19.26
#